data_f9245a774d8404df9a61aa6676ccd9d3
#
_entry.id   f9245a774d8404df9a61aa6676ccd9d3
#
_cell.length_a   1.000
_cell.length_b   1.000
_cell.length_c   1.000
_cell.angle_alpha   90.00
_cell.angle_beta   90.00
_cell.angle_gamma   90.00
#
_symmetry.space_group_name_H-M   'P 1'
#
loop_
_entity.id
_entity.type
_entity.pdbx_description
1 polymer ?
#
loop_
_entity_poly.entity_id
_entity_poly.type
_entity_poly.pdbx_seq_one_letter_code
_entity_poly.pdbx_strand_id
1 'polypeptide(L)'
;MKIINVGSIYEIYPDDAVKTFDSLPAATYKVRFSKMSGFFLEKVDNLTVNGKIYGMHEKKTNKIMSSYKVFDKNLGVILSGAKGIGKSLFARLLASKVLKTNMPVILVDDYIPGVADFLSSIHQECMVFFDEFEKTFDSERFDEGQDPQSTLLGLFDGTSNGKKLFVITCNNIHRLNEFFINRTGRFHYHFRFVHPTSAEITEYLMDNVDEKVNRKEEIDKIIAFSRKVPLTFDSLHSIAFELNLGEKFEDVIEDLNILNTKSSLERRVEIYFNNGEILICSGYQARQLELFKTKESSLNVYDANEEYAGNIIGNFYEATYDVNDDCLIYKGELKYSPDRDSSFYETFKNDKIYPVEAKIYSEYNSVASEYSFGYNRR
;
A
#
# COMPACT_ATOMS: atom_id res chain seq x y z
N MET A 1 12.52 -34.81 37.29
CA MET A 1 11.94 -35.40 36.06
C MET A 1 10.48 -34.98 35.97
N LYS A 2 10.10 -34.33 34.87
CA LYS A 2 8.70 -33.96 34.58
C LYS A 2 8.18 -34.83 33.45
N ILE A 3 6.95 -35.27 33.54
CA ILE A 3 6.29 -36.06 32.51
C ILE A 3 5.12 -35.25 31.98
N ILE A 4 5.12 -35.03 30.63
CA ILE A 4 4.02 -34.35 29.94
C ILE A 4 3.27 -35.42 29.16
N ASN A 5 1.95 -35.43 29.29
CA ASN A 5 1.08 -36.28 28.49
C ASN A 5 0.33 -35.45 27.44
N VAL A 6 0.41 -35.87 26.20
CA VAL A 6 -0.37 -35.30 25.08
C VAL A 6 -1.06 -36.46 24.36
N GLY A 7 -2.34 -36.65 24.63
CA GLY A 7 -3.08 -37.81 24.12
C GLY A 7 -2.54 -39.14 24.65
N SER A 8 -2.04 -40.00 23.78
CA SER A 8 -1.43 -41.29 24.18
C SER A 8 0.09 -41.21 24.33
N ILE A 9 0.71 -40.05 24.15
CA ILE A 9 2.16 -39.86 24.19
C ILE A 9 2.55 -39.29 25.55
N TYR A 10 3.55 -39.90 26.17
CA TYR A 10 4.17 -39.43 27.42
C TYR A 10 5.61 -39.07 27.15
N GLU A 11 5.92 -37.79 27.26
CA GLU A 11 7.27 -37.25 27.08
C GLU A 11 7.93 -36.98 28.42
N ILE A 12 9.19 -37.39 28.57
CA ILE A 12 9.95 -37.27 29.81
C ILE A 12 11.03 -36.21 29.65
N TYR A 13 10.99 -35.22 30.55
CA TYR A 13 11.91 -34.09 30.52
C TYR A 13 12.69 -33.97 31.84
N PRO A 14 13.92 -33.42 31.86
CA PRO A 14 14.58 -32.94 33.05
C PRO A 14 13.73 -31.88 33.77
N ASP A 15 13.90 -31.74 35.11
CA ASP A 15 13.06 -30.86 35.92
C ASP A 15 13.09 -29.38 35.49
N ASP A 16 14.22 -28.93 34.95
CA ASP A 16 14.47 -27.56 34.50
C ASP A 16 14.12 -27.30 33.02
N ALA A 17 13.87 -28.36 32.26
CA ALA A 17 13.59 -28.24 30.83
C ALA A 17 12.15 -27.79 30.50
N VAL A 18 11.21 -28.00 31.45
CA VAL A 18 9.79 -27.70 31.23
C VAL A 18 9.35 -26.58 32.15
N LYS A 19 8.84 -25.52 31.52
CA LYS A 19 8.17 -24.39 32.19
C LYS A 19 6.70 -24.38 31.82
N THR A 20 5.83 -24.22 32.79
CA THR A 20 4.39 -24.06 32.60
C THR A 20 4.01 -22.60 32.81
N PHE A 21 3.07 -22.11 32.03
CA PHE A 21 2.56 -20.75 32.11
C PHE A 21 1.03 -20.79 32.07
N ASP A 22 0.36 -19.96 32.88
CA ASP A 22 -1.08 -19.80 32.84
C ASP A 22 -1.57 -19.00 31.64
N SER A 23 -0.67 -18.19 31.07
CA SER A 23 -0.92 -17.42 29.85
C SER A 23 0.38 -17.28 29.01
N LEU A 24 0.23 -17.09 27.72
CA LEU A 24 1.37 -16.83 26.83
C LEU A 24 2.08 -15.54 27.26
N PRO A 25 3.39 -15.57 27.53
CA PRO A 25 4.17 -14.36 27.75
C PRO A 25 4.07 -13.40 26.57
N ALA A 26 4.21 -12.09 26.83
CA ALA A 26 4.26 -11.07 25.79
C ALA A 26 5.53 -11.24 24.93
N ALA A 27 5.38 -11.95 23.83
CA ALA A 27 6.42 -12.21 22.84
C ALA A 27 5.78 -12.43 21.49
N THR A 28 6.60 -12.51 20.45
CA THR A 28 6.16 -12.89 19.11
C THR A 28 6.29 -14.39 18.94
N TYR A 29 5.21 -14.99 18.45
CA TYR A 29 5.11 -16.41 18.19
C TYR A 29 4.72 -16.65 16.75
N LYS A 30 5.16 -17.77 16.18
CA LYS A 30 4.80 -18.24 14.85
C LYS A 30 4.00 -19.53 14.96
N VAL A 31 2.90 -19.63 14.23
CA VAL A 31 2.12 -20.86 14.15
C VAL A 31 2.91 -21.90 13.39
N ARG A 32 3.02 -23.10 13.97
CA ARG A 32 3.67 -24.26 13.38
C ARG A 32 2.77 -25.48 13.50
N PHE A 33 3.02 -26.45 12.64
CA PHE A 33 2.34 -27.74 12.67
C PHE A 33 3.34 -28.87 12.45
N SER A 34 3.19 -29.93 13.23
CA SER A 34 3.85 -31.19 12.95
C SER A 34 2.84 -32.34 13.01
N LYS A 35 3.09 -33.42 12.26
CA LYS A 35 2.23 -34.60 12.28
C LYS A 35 2.19 -35.28 13.65
N MET A 36 3.23 -35.11 14.47
CA MET A 36 3.32 -35.73 15.80
C MET A 36 2.63 -34.88 16.88
N SER A 37 2.84 -33.57 16.88
CA SER A 37 2.41 -32.67 17.96
C SER A 37 1.18 -31.83 17.59
N GLY A 38 0.69 -31.92 16.35
CA GLY A 38 -0.37 -31.01 15.90
C GLY A 38 0.12 -29.58 15.76
N PHE A 39 -0.74 -28.61 16.04
CA PHE A 39 -0.42 -27.19 16.08
C PHE A 39 0.32 -26.81 17.34
N PHE A 40 1.30 -25.93 17.22
CA PHE A 40 2.04 -25.34 18.34
C PHE A 40 2.52 -23.92 17.99
N LEU A 41 2.95 -23.17 18.98
CA LEU A 41 3.52 -21.85 18.85
C LEU A 41 5.03 -21.89 19.07
N GLU A 42 5.78 -21.52 18.09
CA GLU A 42 7.23 -21.34 18.16
C GLU A 42 7.53 -19.87 18.50
N LYS A 43 8.23 -19.63 19.62
CA LYS A 43 8.68 -18.28 19.95
C LYS A 43 9.78 -17.85 18.99
N VAL A 44 9.61 -16.66 18.39
CA VAL A 44 10.56 -16.04 17.47
C VAL A 44 10.98 -14.67 17.99
N ASP A 45 11.91 -14.02 17.27
CA ASP A 45 12.32 -12.65 17.61
C ASP A 45 11.14 -11.69 17.52
N ASN A 46 11.08 -10.77 18.47
CA ASN A 46 10.02 -9.79 18.50
C ASN A 46 10.08 -8.87 17.29
N LEU A 47 8.92 -8.59 16.73
CA LEU A 47 8.78 -7.60 15.66
C LEU A 47 9.11 -6.22 16.21
N THR A 48 10.29 -5.72 15.90
CA THR A 48 10.75 -4.39 16.29
C THR A 48 10.89 -3.51 15.07
N VAL A 49 10.82 -2.20 15.30
CA VAL A 49 11.08 -1.18 14.30
C VAL A 49 12.25 -0.34 14.80
N ASN A 50 13.32 -0.29 14.02
CA ASN A 50 14.46 0.53 14.26
C ASN A 50 14.44 1.75 13.32
N GLY A 51 14.76 2.93 13.84
CA GLY A 51 14.83 4.16 13.07
C GLY A 51 13.51 4.98 13.06
N LYS A 52 13.57 6.08 12.33
CA LYS A 52 12.45 7.02 12.16
C LYS A 52 11.37 6.43 11.26
N ILE A 53 10.14 6.68 11.62
CA ILE A 53 8.96 6.23 10.86
C ILE A 53 8.36 7.45 10.16
N TYR A 54 8.23 7.34 8.86
CA TYR A 54 7.71 8.41 8.00
C TYR A 54 6.20 8.30 7.81
N GLY A 55 5.56 9.43 7.55
CA GLY A 55 4.14 9.50 7.24
C GLY A 55 3.20 9.26 8.44
N MET A 56 2.01 8.73 8.14
CA MET A 56 0.89 8.65 9.10
C MET A 56 0.88 7.40 9.99
N HIS A 57 1.92 6.57 9.94
CA HIS A 57 1.95 5.25 10.58
C HIS A 57 1.74 5.33 12.10
N GLU A 58 2.40 6.25 12.76
CA GLU A 58 2.32 6.37 14.22
C GLU A 58 0.93 6.80 14.68
N LYS A 59 0.34 7.79 14.02
CA LYS A 59 -1.02 8.26 14.31
C LYS A 59 -2.05 7.15 14.10
N LYS A 60 -1.95 6.41 13.00
CA LYS A 60 -2.87 5.30 12.69
C LYS A 60 -2.73 4.14 13.65
N THR A 61 -1.51 3.74 14.02
CA THR A 61 -1.29 2.66 15.01
C THR A 61 -1.81 3.05 16.40
N ASN A 62 -1.62 4.30 16.84
CA ASN A 62 -2.19 4.79 18.09
C ASN A 62 -3.73 4.76 18.07
N LYS A 63 -4.34 5.10 16.93
CA LYS A 63 -5.80 5.00 16.73
C LYS A 63 -6.28 3.56 16.89
N ILE A 64 -5.61 2.58 16.27
CA ILE A 64 -5.95 1.16 16.42
C ILE A 64 -5.89 0.74 17.88
N MET A 65 -4.79 1.05 18.59
CA MET A 65 -4.61 0.68 19.98
C MET A 65 -5.68 1.29 20.90
N SER A 66 -6.05 2.55 20.66
CA SER A 66 -7.12 3.23 21.40
C SER A 66 -8.48 2.59 21.13
N SER A 67 -8.79 2.27 19.88
CA SER A 67 -10.04 1.60 19.53
C SER A 67 -10.09 0.18 20.05
N TYR A 68 -9.01 -0.58 19.98
CA TYR A 68 -8.96 -1.94 20.53
C TYR A 68 -9.28 -2.00 22.02
N LYS A 69 -8.87 -1.00 22.80
CA LYS A 69 -9.20 -0.92 24.24
C LYS A 69 -10.70 -0.78 24.50
N VAL A 70 -11.42 -0.06 23.64
CA VAL A 70 -12.84 0.26 23.80
C VAL A 70 -13.76 -0.79 23.19
N PHE A 71 -13.31 -1.45 22.12
CA PHE A 71 -14.08 -2.51 21.48
C PHE A 71 -14.25 -3.70 22.44
N ASP A 72 -15.45 -4.24 22.46
CA ASP A 72 -15.80 -5.45 23.24
C ASP A 72 -15.61 -6.74 22.44
N LYS A 73 -15.39 -6.65 21.14
CA LYS A 73 -15.22 -7.75 20.18
C LYS A 73 -13.86 -7.69 19.50
N ASN A 74 -13.62 -8.66 18.62
CA ASN A 74 -12.45 -8.66 17.75
C ASN A 74 -12.39 -7.36 16.95
N LEU A 75 -11.16 -6.87 16.72
CA LEU A 75 -10.90 -5.72 15.88
C LEU A 75 -10.04 -6.17 14.70
N GLY A 76 -10.58 -6.06 13.48
CA GLY A 76 -9.87 -6.37 12.25
C GLY A 76 -9.30 -5.12 11.58
N VAL A 77 -8.08 -5.25 11.04
CA VAL A 77 -7.36 -4.21 10.30
C VAL A 77 -6.82 -4.79 9.00
N ILE A 78 -7.22 -4.21 7.87
CA ILE A 78 -6.65 -4.50 6.54
C ILE A 78 -5.62 -3.43 6.21
N LEU A 79 -4.43 -3.85 5.77
CA LEU A 79 -3.37 -3.01 5.24
C LEU A 79 -3.16 -3.37 3.76
N SER A 80 -3.67 -2.56 2.84
CA SER A 80 -3.56 -2.84 1.41
C SER A 80 -2.66 -1.84 0.68
N GLY A 81 -2.09 -2.24 -0.44
CA GLY A 81 -1.30 -1.39 -1.32
C GLY A 81 -0.09 -2.12 -1.93
N ALA A 82 0.64 -1.48 -2.81
CA ALA A 82 1.76 -2.07 -3.55
C ALA A 82 2.85 -2.65 -2.62
N LYS A 83 3.72 -3.49 -3.18
CA LYS A 83 4.89 -4.01 -2.44
C LYS A 83 5.89 -2.87 -2.17
N GLY A 84 6.57 -2.90 -1.01
CA GLY A 84 7.64 -1.92 -0.67
C GLY A 84 7.16 -0.56 -0.18
N ILE A 85 5.85 -0.34 0.07
CA ILE A 85 5.28 0.94 0.54
C ILE A 85 5.08 1.03 2.06
N GLY A 86 5.64 0.10 2.84
CA GLY A 86 5.67 0.19 4.30
C GLY A 86 4.55 -0.53 5.05
N LYS A 87 3.71 -1.38 4.42
CA LYS A 87 2.66 -2.17 5.11
C LYS A 87 3.21 -3.03 6.23
N SER A 88 4.24 -3.83 5.95
CA SER A 88 4.86 -4.71 6.96
C SER A 88 5.59 -3.90 8.05
N LEU A 89 6.14 -2.73 7.72
CA LEU A 89 6.68 -1.80 8.71
C LEU A 89 5.60 -1.31 9.67
N PHE A 90 4.43 -0.95 9.14
CA PHE A 90 3.28 -0.56 9.95
C PHE A 90 2.82 -1.70 10.88
N ALA A 91 2.73 -2.93 10.35
CA ALA A 91 2.35 -4.10 11.16
C ALA A 91 3.37 -4.37 12.26
N ARG A 92 4.67 -4.24 11.98
CA ARG A 92 5.76 -4.34 12.99
C ARG A 92 5.65 -3.26 14.06
N LEU A 93 5.37 -2.02 13.67
CA LEU A 93 5.15 -0.91 14.62
C LEU A 93 3.97 -1.20 15.54
N LEU A 94 2.85 -1.66 14.96
CA LEU A 94 1.67 -2.04 15.74
C LEU A 94 1.97 -3.20 16.68
N ALA A 95 2.65 -4.25 16.21
CA ALA A 95 3.08 -5.38 17.02
C ALA A 95 3.97 -4.94 18.19
N SER A 96 4.94 -4.06 17.94
CA SER A 96 5.79 -3.50 19.00
C SER A 96 4.98 -2.75 20.08
N LYS A 97 3.92 -2.03 19.69
CA LYS A 97 3.00 -1.37 20.64
C LYS A 97 2.15 -2.36 21.41
N VAL A 98 1.66 -3.40 20.75
CA VAL A 98 0.89 -4.51 21.34
C VAL A 98 1.72 -5.22 22.41
N LEU A 99 2.97 -5.58 22.12
CA LEU A 99 3.87 -6.23 23.07
C LEU A 99 4.09 -5.38 24.34
N LYS A 100 4.14 -4.05 24.21
CA LYS A 100 4.25 -3.12 25.35
C LYS A 100 3.01 -3.11 26.25
N THR A 101 1.87 -3.59 25.78
CA THR A 101 0.65 -3.76 26.57
C THR A 101 0.51 -5.16 27.17
N ASN A 102 1.59 -5.93 27.20
CA ASN A 102 1.62 -7.30 27.74
C ASN A 102 0.78 -8.31 26.95
N MET A 103 0.51 -8.02 25.68
CA MET A 103 -0.29 -8.87 24.79
C MET A 103 0.62 -9.59 23.79
N PRO A 104 0.51 -10.92 23.61
CA PRO A 104 1.32 -11.66 22.64
C PRO A 104 0.92 -11.35 21.19
N VAL A 105 1.88 -11.55 20.29
CA VAL A 105 1.70 -11.43 18.84
C VAL A 105 1.89 -12.79 18.20
N ILE A 106 0.92 -13.24 17.39
CA ILE A 106 0.94 -14.53 16.71
C ILE A 106 1.02 -14.27 15.20
N LEU A 107 2.07 -14.79 14.57
CA LEU A 107 2.28 -14.72 13.13
C LEU A 107 1.73 -15.97 12.47
N VAL A 108 0.98 -15.77 11.39
CA VAL A 108 0.47 -16.83 10.51
C VAL A 108 0.98 -16.56 9.12
N ASP A 109 1.98 -17.29 8.70
CA ASP A 109 2.66 -17.10 7.41
C ASP A 109 2.49 -18.29 6.47
N ASP A 110 1.71 -19.31 6.90
CA ASP A 110 1.39 -20.46 6.08
C ASP A 110 -0.06 -20.91 6.33
N TYR A 111 -0.71 -21.40 5.27
CA TYR A 111 -2.02 -22.02 5.40
C TYR A 111 -1.88 -23.50 5.74
N ILE A 112 -2.41 -23.86 6.89
CA ILE A 112 -2.47 -25.25 7.35
C ILE A 112 -3.94 -25.53 7.71
N PRO A 113 -4.58 -26.55 7.12
CA PRO A 113 -5.94 -26.92 7.47
C PRO A 113 -6.12 -27.09 8.99
N GLY A 114 -7.14 -26.44 9.58
CA GLY A 114 -7.39 -26.42 11.02
C GLY A 114 -6.73 -25.25 11.77
N VAL A 115 -5.98 -24.36 11.10
CA VAL A 115 -5.36 -23.19 11.74
C VAL A 115 -6.40 -22.25 12.37
N ALA A 116 -7.61 -22.15 11.81
CA ALA A 116 -8.69 -21.34 12.36
C ALA A 116 -9.15 -21.86 13.72
N ASP A 117 -9.32 -23.19 13.85
CA ASP A 117 -9.72 -23.83 15.11
C ASP A 117 -8.61 -23.70 16.17
N PHE A 118 -7.36 -23.88 15.76
CA PHE A 118 -6.22 -23.67 16.65
C PHE A 118 -6.17 -22.23 17.18
N LEU A 119 -6.31 -21.21 16.33
CA LEU A 119 -6.34 -19.82 16.77
C LEU A 119 -7.56 -19.51 17.64
N SER A 120 -8.70 -20.16 17.38
CA SER A 120 -9.90 -20.05 18.20
C SER A 120 -9.73 -20.64 19.59
N SER A 121 -8.90 -21.67 19.75
CA SER A 121 -8.59 -22.30 21.04
C SER A 121 -7.73 -21.43 21.96
N ILE A 122 -7.11 -20.38 21.44
CA ILE A 122 -6.33 -19.42 22.24
C ILE A 122 -7.29 -18.41 22.85
N HIS A 123 -7.64 -18.59 24.14
CA HIS A 123 -8.61 -17.71 24.79
C HIS A 123 -8.03 -16.39 25.30
N GLN A 124 -6.72 -16.25 25.30
CA GLN A 124 -6.04 -15.03 25.70
C GLN A 124 -6.18 -13.95 24.62
N GLU A 125 -6.27 -12.68 25.06
CA GLU A 125 -6.14 -11.54 24.13
C GLU A 125 -4.79 -11.56 23.43
N CYS A 126 -4.80 -11.45 22.10
CA CYS A 126 -3.59 -11.47 21.29
C CYS A 126 -3.78 -10.69 19.98
N MET A 127 -2.68 -10.26 19.40
CA MET A 127 -2.65 -9.82 18.01
C MET A 127 -2.36 -11.03 17.13
N VAL A 128 -3.18 -11.25 16.11
CA VAL A 128 -2.94 -12.27 15.07
C VAL A 128 -2.61 -11.54 13.79
N PHE A 129 -1.42 -11.77 13.27
CA PHE A 129 -0.92 -11.10 12.08
C PHE A 129 -0.71 -12.08 10.93
N PHE A 130 -1.36 -11.78 9.80
CA PHE A 130 -1.25 -12.51 8.55
C PHE A 130 -0.54 -11.62 7.54
N ASP A 131 0.66 -11.98 7.15
CA ASP A 131 1.41 -11.25 6.13
C ASP A 131 1.15 -11.84 4.74
N GLU A 132 1.02 -10.96 3.73
CA GLU A 132 0.69 -11.33 2.35
C GLU A 132 -0.49 -12.33 2.25
N PHE A 133 -1.57 -12.01 2.96
CA PHE A 133 -2.72 -12.89 3.16
C PHE A 133 -3.27 -13.48 1.85
N GLU A 134 -3.36 -12.67 0.80
CA GLU A 134 -3.85 -13.10 -0.51
C GLU A 134 -2.97 -14.13 -1.21
N LYS A 135 -1.71 -14.28 -0.76
CA LYS A 135 -0.79 -15.29 -1.28
C LYS A 135 -0.82 -16.56 -0.44
N THR A 136 -0.85 -16.38 0.88
CA THR A 136 -0.84 -17.48 1.85
C THR A 136 -2.16 -18.24 1.81
N PHE A 137 -3.28 -17.53 1.65
CA PHE A 137 -4.65 -18.07 1.62
C PHE A 137 -5.26 -17.93 0.23
N ASP A 138 -4.49 -18.25 -0.82
CA ASP A 138 -4.92 -18.14 -2.21
C ASP A 138 -5.90 -19.27 -2.57
N SER A 139 -7.14 -18.91 -2.86
CA SER A 139 -8.19 -19.87 -3.23
C SER A 139 -7.90 -20.62 -4.53
N GLU A 140 -7.05 -20.05 -5.42
CA GLU A 140 -6.68 -20.69 -6.69
C GLU A 140 -5.68 -21.85 -6.53
N ARG A 141 -5.05 -21.98 -5.36
CA ARG A 141 -4.04 -23.02 -5.09
C ARG A 141 -4.59 -24.32 -4.53
N PHE A 142 -5.87 -24.34 -4.18
CA PHE A 142 -6.52 -25.49 -3.55
C PHE A 142 -7.61 -26.05 -4.44
N ASP A 143 -7.86 -27.35 -4.33
CA ASP A 143 -8.86 -28.05 -5.14
C ASP A 143 -10.26 -27.46 -4.98
N GLU A 144 -11.09 -27.60 -6.03
CA GLU A 144 -12.48 -27.14 -6.04
C GLU A 144 -13.24 -27.61 -4.80
N GLY A 145 -13.63 -26.65 -3.94
CA GLY A 145 -14.41 -26.89 -2.73
C GLY A 145 -13.76 -26.51 -1.40
N GLN A 146 -12.47 -26.18 -1.37
CA GLN A 146 -11.80 -25.67 -0.17
C GLN A 146 -11.29 -24.24 -0.40
N ASP A 147 -12.10 -23.24 -0.07
CA ASP A 147 -11.62 -21.85 -0.01
C ASP A 147 -10.95 -21.60 1.35
N PRO A 148 -9.60 -21.49 1.40
CA PRO A 148 -8.86 -21.22 2.63
C PRO A 148 -9.30 -19.96 3.34
N GLN A 149 -9.71 -18.94 2.60
CA GLN A 149 -10.18 -17.68 3.17
C GLN A 149 -11.52 -17.89 3.90
N SER A 150 -12.41 -18.66 3.32
CA SER A 150 -13.72 -18.95 3.94
C SER A 150 -13.59 -19.69 5.28
N THR A 151 -12.57 -20.51 5.48
CA THR A 151 -12.34 -21.22 6.77
C THR A 151 -12.05 -20.25 7.92
N LEU A 152 -11.53 -19.07 7.65
CA LEU A 152 -11.22 -18.04 8.64
C LEU A 152 -12.38 -17.10 8.96
N LEU A 153 -13.49 -17.15 8.20
CA LEU A 153 -14.61 -16.22 8.39
C LEU A 153 -15.20 -16.31 9.81
N GLY A 154 -15.38 -17.53 10.34
CA GLY A 154 -15.89 -17.75 11.69
C GLY A 154 -14.96 -17.21 12.78
N LEU A 155 -13.63 -17.33 12.58
CA LEU A 155 -12.64 -16.78 13.49
C LEU A 155 -12.74 -15.24 13.57
N PHE A 156 -12.90 -14.58 12.44
CA PHE A 156 -13.01 -13.12 12.37
C PHE A 156 -14.36 -12.59 12.89
N ASP A 157 -15.44 -13.36 12.78
CA ASP A 157 -16.77 -12.98 13.31
C ASP A 157 -16.82 -12.93 14.86
N GLY A 158 -15.77 -13.41 15.53
CA GLY A 158 -15.66 -13.31 16.99
C GLY A 158 -16.50 -14.31 17.76
N THR A 159 -16.81 -15.45 17.14
CA THR A 159 -17.49 -16.58 17.81
C THR A 159 -16.59 -17.32 18.81
N SER A 160 -15.27 -17.06 18.76
CA SER A 160 -14.29 -17.66 19.67
C SER A 160 -14.17 -16.86 20.97
N ASN A 161 -13.92 -17.55 22.07
CA ASN A 161 -13.56 -16.93 23.35
C ASN A 161 -12.22 -16.19 23.23
N GLY A 162 -12.09 -15.03 23.88
CA GLY A 162 -10.88 -14.22 23.88
C GLY A 162 -10.82 -13.24 22.69
N LYS A 163 -10.77 -11.97 23.02
CA LYS A 163 -10.71 -10.86 22.07
C LYS A 163 -9.38 -10.85 21.32
N LYS A 164 -9.44 -10.66 20.01
CA LYS A 164 -8.26 -10.64 19.13
C LYS A 164 -8.17 -9.36 18.31
N LEU A 165 -6.93 -8.90 18.09
CA LEU A 165 -6.60 -7.88 17.12
C LEU A 165 -6.09 -8.58 15.86
N PHE A 166 -6.92 -8.66 14.81
CA PHE A 166 -6.52 -9.23 13.53
C PHE A 166 -5.90 -8.16 12.66
N VAL A 167 -4.75 -8.48 12.09
CA VAL A 167 -4.07 -7.61 11.11
C VAL A 167 -3.73 -8.46 9.90
N ILE A 168 -4.17 -8.02 8.73
CA ILE A 168 -3.80 -8.65 7.46
C ILE A 168 -3.11 -7.63 6.56
N THR A 169 -2.05 -8.03 5.86
CA THR A 169 -1.49 -7.27 4.75
C THR A 169 -1.89 -7.92 3.44
N CYS A 170 -2.17 -7.11 2.43
CA CYS A 170 -2.39 -7.59 1.06
C CYS A 170 -1.82 -6.60 0.04
N ASN A 171 -1.33 -7.12 -1.08
CA ASN A 171 -0.87 -6.30 -2.19
C ASN A 171 -2.01 -6.01 -3.18
N ASN A 172 -2.96 -6.93 -3.29
CA ASN A 172 -4.12 -6.78 -4.15
C ASN A 172 -5.40 -7.10 -3.38
N ILE A 173 -6.19 -6.06 -3.10
CA ILE A 173 -7.44 -6.17 -2.35
C ILE A 173 -8.49 -7.04 -3.08
N HIS A 174 -8.47 -7.08 -4.42
CA HIS A 174 -9.41 -7.86 -5.22
C HIS A 174 -9.20 -9.38 -5.14
N ARG A 175 -8.07 -9.82 -4.55
CA ARG A 175 -7.82 -11.23 -4.23
C ARG A 175 -8.34 -11.66 -2.87
N LEU A 176 -8.84 -10.72 -2.09
CA LEU A 176 -9.53 -11.04 -0.85
C LEU A 176 -10.99 -11.37 -1.14
N ASN A 177 -11.49 -12.38 -0.45
CA ASN A 177 -12.91 -12.73 -0.48
C ASN A 177 -13.73 -11.48 -0.08
N GLU A 178 -14.78 -11.16 -0.83
CA GLU A 178 -15.64 -10.00 -0.62
C GLU A 178 -16.25 -9.94 0.80
N PHE A 179 -16.44 -11.10 1.45
CA PHE A 179 -16.93 -11.18 2.83
C PHE A 179 -15.96 -10.61 3.87
N PHE A 180 -14.68 -10.39 3.53
CA PHE A 180 -13.77 -9.63 4.38
C PHE A 180 -13.94 -8.13 4.20
N ILE A 181 -14.12 -7.68 2.96
CA ILE A 181 -14.09 -6.25 2.60
C ILE A 181 -15.43 -5.59 2.94
N ASN A 182 -16.54 -6.27 2.66
CA ASN A 182 -17.89 -5.70 2.74
C ASN A 182 -18.54 -5.81 4.12
N ARG A 183 -17.88 -6.42 5.11
CA ARG A 183 -18.40 -6.56 6.48
C ARG A 183 -17.55 -5.77 7.49
N THR A 184 -17.99 -4.57 7.81
CA THR A 184 -17.33 -3.71 8.82
C THR A 184 -17.25 -4.33 10.22
N GLY A 185 -18.09 -5.33 10.52
CA GLY A 185 -18.04 -6.09 11.77
C GLY A 185 -16.85 -7.04 11.90
N ARG A 186 -16.20 -7.43 10.78
CA ARG A 186 -14.99 -8.27 10.76
C ARG A 186 -13.74 -7.43 10.72
N PHE A 187 -13.63 -6.54 9.71
CA PHE A 187 -12.53 -5.62 9.55
C PHE A 187 -13.04 -4.19 9.65
N HIS A 188 -12.78 -3.59 10.81
CA HIS A 188 -13.24 -2.23 11.11
C HIS A 188 -12.38 -1.18 10.40
N TYR A 189 -11.09 -1.44 10.24
CA TYR A 189 -10.15 -0.56 9.57
C TYR A 189 -9.64 -1.17 8.27
N HIS A 190 -9.67 -0.36 7.22
CA HIS A 190 -8.95 -0.62 5.98
C HIS A 190 -8.04 0.57 5.70
N PHE A 191 -6.74 0.42 5.90
CA PHE A 191 -5.75 1.43 5.55
C PHE A 191 -5.12 1.09 4.21
N ARG A 192 -5.37 1.95 3.24
CA ARG A 192 -4.75 1.89 1.93
C ARG A 192 -3.43 2.64 1.99
N PHE A 193 -2.36 1.95 1.65
CA PHE A 193 -1.02 2.51 1.55
C PHE A 193 -0.81 2.92 0.10
N VAL A 194 -0.33 4.13 -0.07
CA VAL A 194 0.02 4.72 -1.36
C VAL A 194 1.50 5.03 -1.42
N HIS A 195 2.01 5.35 -2.60
CA HIS A 195 3.40 5.75 -2.76
C HIS A 195 3.69 7.03 -1.96
N PRO A 196 4.94 7.23 -1.49
CA PRO A 196 5.34 8.42 -0.76
C PRO A 196 5.05 9.70 -1.57
N THR A 197 4.54 10.70 -0.88
CA THR A 197 4.35 12.05 -1.41
C THR A 197 5.70 12.76 -1.58
N SER A 198 5.76 13.85 -2.37
CA SER A 198 6.99 14.65 -2.50
C SER A 198 7.53 15.11 -1.15
N ALA A 199 6.65 15.47 -0.21
CA ALA A 199 7.06 15.86 1.14
C ALA A 199 7.70 14.70 1.91
N GLU A 200 7.13 13.50 1.84
CA GLU A 200 7.67 12.30 2.48
C GLU A 200 8.98 11.84 1.83
N ILE A 201 9.10 11.96 0.49
CA ILE A 201 10.35 11.70 -0.25
C ILE A 201 11.44 12.66 0.22
N THR A 202 11.12 13.97 0.28
CA THR A 202 12.06 14.99 0.76
C THR A 202 12.51 14.70 2.19
N GLU A 203 11.56 14.45 3.10
CA GLU A 203 11.88 14.15 4.49
C GLU A 203 12.76 12.90 4.61
N TYR A 204 12.42 11.84 3.88
CA TYR A 204 13.18 10.60 3.88
C TYR A 204 14.63 10.81 3.39
N LEU A 205 14.80 11.46 2.26
CA LEU A 205 16.12 11.68 1.65
C LEU A 205 16.97 12.67 2.46
N MET A 206 16.36 13.70 3.04
CA MET A 206 17.07 14.63 3.93
C MET A 206 17.64 13.93 5.17
N ASP A 207 16.97 12.90 5.67
CA ASP A 207 17.43 12.12 6.82
C ASP A 207 18.44 11.02 6.45
N ASN A 208 18.40 10.49 5.22
CA ASN A 208 19.17 9.30 4.86
C ASN A 208 20.27 9.53 3.83
N VAL A 209 20.37 10.72 3.22
CA VAL A 209 21.45 11.09 2.31
C VAL A 209 22.47 11.95 3.06
N ASP A 210 23.76 11.67 2.88
CA ASP A 210 24.86 12.37 3.53
C ASP A 210 24.93 13.86 3.12
N GLU A 211 25.37 14.73 4.05
CA GLU A 211 25.53 16.17 3.80
C GLU A 211 26.59 16.52 2.73
N LYS A 212 27.46 15.57 2.42
CA LYS A 212 28.47 15.73 1.35
C LYS A 212 27.88 15.75 -0.04
N VAL A 213 26.69 15.16 -0.20
CA VAL A 213 25.95 15.13 -1.47
C VAL A 213 25.23 16.48 -1.64
N ASN A 214 25.12 16.97 -2.86
CA ASN A 214 24.26 18.12 -3.16
C ASN A 214 22.78 17.72 -3.02
N ARG A 215 22.33 17.53 -1.77
CA ARG A 215 21.00 16.99 -1.43
C ARG A 215 19.87 17.67 -2.16
N LYS A 216 19.90 19.00 -2.25
CA LYS A 216 18.80 19.76 -2.84
C LYS A 216 18.61 19.40 -4.32
N GLU A 217 19.69 19.42 -5.09
CA GLU A 217 19.64 19.11 -6.52
C GLU A 217 19.20 17.67 -6.77
N GLU A 218 19.80 16.71 -6.05
CA GLU A 218 19.44 15.30 -6.21
C GLU A 218 17.99 15.00 -5.77
N ILE A 219 17.54 15.60 -4.67
CA ILE A 219 16.16 15.46 -4.19
C ILE A 219 15.17 16.02 -5.23
N ASP A 220 15.44 17.18 -5.80
CA ASP A 220 14.57 17.78 -6.83
C ASP A 220 14.46 16.87 -8.06
N LYS A 221 15.56 16.24 -8.50
CA LYS A 221 15.57 15.25 -9.60
C LYS A 221 14.75 14.00 -9.23
N ILE A 222 14.91 13.47 -8.02
CA ILE A 222 14.19 12.28 -7.54
C ILE A 222 12.69 12.58 -7.46
N ILE A 223 12.30 13.76 -6.98
CA ILE A 223 10.88 14.17 -6.94
C ILE A 223 10.33 14.27 -8.35
N ALA A 224 11.04 14.93 -9.27
CA ALA A 224 10.63 15.02 -10.68
C ALA A 224 10.45 13.61 -11.30
N PHE A 225 11.37 12.70 -11.03
CA PHE A 225 11.28 11.31 -11.46
C PHE A 225 10.10 10.56 -10.83
N SER A 226 9.82 10.80 -9.55
CA SER A 226 8.70 10.15 -8.85
C SER A 226 7.33 10.48 -9.46
N ARG A 227 7.22 11.59 -10.21
CA ARG A 227 6.01 11.95 -10.95
C ARG A 227 5.84 11.13 -12.23
N LYS A 228 6.90 10.55 -12.72
CA LYS A 228 6.88 9.65 -13.88
C LYS A 228 6.78 8.18 -13.46
N VAL A 229 7.52 7.80 -12.41
CA VAL A 229 7.57 6.42 -11.86
C VAL A 229 7.29 6.45 -10.37
N PRO A 230 6.29 5.68 -9.89
CA PRO A 230 6.01 5.62 -8.47
C PRO A 230 7.18 4.99 -7.71
N LEU A 231 7.78 5.75 -6.81
CA LEU A 231 8.84 5.27 -5.93
C LEU A 231 8.23 4.66 -4.67
N THR A 232 8.85 3.61 -4.19
CA THR A 232 8.57 3.00 -2.88
C THR A 232 9.62 3.41 -1.88
N PHE A 233 9.39 3.20 -0.58
CA PHE A 233 10.45 3.42 0.43
C PHE A 233 11.66 2.49 0.21
N ASP A 234 11.45 1.29 -0.31
CA ASP A 234 12.55 0.40 -0.69
C ASP A 234 13.38 0.99 -1.84
N SER A 235 12.71 1.59 -2.84
CA SER A 235 13.38 2.31 -3.94
C SER A 235 14.16 3.51 -3.42
N LEU A 236 13.56 4.30 -2.52
CA LEU A 236 14.22 5.46 -1.92
C LEU A 236 15.44 5.07 -1.07
N HIS A 237 15.35 3.91 -0.39
CA HIS A 237 16.50 3.38 0.37
C HIS A 237 17.67 3.03 -0.54
N SER A 238 17.38 2.33 -1.66
CA SER A 238 18.42 1.98 -2.64
C SER A 238 19.03 3.21 -3.28
N ILE A 239 18.21 4.20 -3.68
CA ILE A 239 18.71 5.47 -4.22
C ILE A 239 19.59 6.20 -3.21
N ALA A 240 19.14 6.36 -1.96
CA ALA A 240 19.93 7.04 -0.93
C ALA A 240 21.26 6.34 -0.65
N PHE A 241 21.29 5.01 -0.71
CA PHE A 241 22.51 4.23 -0.55
C PHE A 241 23.54 4.55 -1.64
N GLU A 242 23.14 4.54 -2.91
CA GLU A 242 24.03 4.84 -4.03
C GLU A 242 24.50 6.30 -4.04
N LEU A 243 23.61 7.25 -3.72
CA LEU A 243 24.01 8.67 -3.56
C LEU A 243 25.08 8.85 -2.48
N ASN A 244 25.00 8.09 -1.37
CA ASN A 244 25.99 8.13 -0.30
C ASN A 244 27.34 7.49 -0.70
N LEU A 245 27.35 6.63 -1.73
CA LEU A 245 28.59 6.14 -2.36
C LEU A 245 29.22 7.16 -3.30
N GLY A 246 28.53 8.26 -3.60
CA GLY A 246 29.01 9.36 -4.45
C GLY A 246 28.52 9.31 -5.89
N GLU A 247 27.62 8.37 -6.19
CA GLU A 247 26.99 8.28 -7.51
C GLU A 247 25.94 9.41 -7.70
N LYS A 248 25.64 9.76 -8.96
CA LYS A 248 24.59 10.73 -9.30
C LYS A 248 23.29 10.01 -9.57
N PHE A 249 22.16 10.66 -9.29
CA PHE A 249 20.84 10.05 -9.47
C PHE A 249 20.60 9.57 -10.93
N GLU A 250 21.06 10.32 -11.93
CA GLU A 250 20.91 9.94 -13.34
C GLU A 250 21.59 8.61 -13.68
N ASP A 251 22.77 8.37 -13.09
CA ASP A 251 23.53 7.15 -13.31
C ASP A 251 22.91 5.99 -12.52
N VAL A 252 22.54 6.25 -11.28
CA VAL A 252 21.90 5.28 -10.35
C VAL A 252 20.60 4.71 -10.92
N ILE A 253 19.76 5.53 -11.53
CA ILE A 253 18.44 5.12 -11.98
C ILE A 253 18.46 4.11 -13.12
N GLU A 254 19.54 4.09 -13.91
CA GLU A 254 19.73 3.10 -14.99
C GLU A 254 20.07 1.72 -14.44
N ASP A 255 20.79 1.66 -13.33
CA ASP A 255 21.29 0.43 -12.73
C ASP A 255 20.29 -0.21 -11.76
N LEU A 256 19.46 0.60 -11.10
CA LEU A 256 18.49 0.12 -10.13
C LEU A 256 17.25 -0.48 -10.80
N ASN A 257 16.76 -1.59 -10.25
CA ASN A 257 15.55 -2.29 -10.72
C ASN A 257 14.25 -1.52 -10.37
N ILE A 258 14.18 -0.24 -10.75
CA ILE A 258 13.03 0.63 -10.48
C ILE A 258 12.16 0.76 -11.74
N LEU A 259 12.76 0.82 -12.94
CA LEU A 259 12.06 1.05 -14.21
C LEU A 259 11.22 -0.14 -14.68
N ASN A 260 11.44 -1.32 -14.14
CA ASN A 260 10.71 -2.55 -14.51
C ASN A 260 9.31 -2.65 -13.86
N THR A 261 8.94 -1.72 -12.99
CA THR A 261 7.60 -1.70 -12.41
C THR A 261 6.60 -1.16 -13.42
N LYS A 262 5.58 -1.94 -13.76
CA LYS A 262 4.41 -1.44 -14.48
C LYS A 262 3.83 -0.28 -13.68
N SER A 263 3.93 0.92 -14.22
CA SER A 263 3.41 2.12 -13.56
C SER A 263 1.91 1.96 -13.31
N SER A 264 1.52 1.96 -12.04
CA SER A 264 0.13 1.97 -11.60
C SER A 264 -0.32 3.34 -11.12
N LEU A 265 0.42 4.39 -11.50
CA LEU A 265 0.04 5.77 -11.15
C LEU A 265 -1.26 6.15 -11.86
N GLU A 266 -2.23 6.54 -11.09
CA GLU A 266 -3.37 7.30 -11.59
C GLU A 266 -2.86 8.66 -12.02
N ARG A 267 -3.26 9.09 -13.22
CA ARG A 267 -2.88 10.39 -13.77
C ARG A 267 -4.11 11.14 -14.20
N ARG A 268 -4.04 12.44 -14.03
CA ARG A 268 -4.98 13.41 -14.60
C ARG A 268 -4.18 14.40 -15.44
N VAL A 269 -4.61 14.60 -16.67
CA VAL A 269 -3.99 15.56 -17.59
C VAL A 269 -4.97 16.69 -17.83
N GLU A 270 -4.56 17.90 -17.54
CA GLU A 270 -5.30 19.12 -17.84
C GLU A 270 -4.65 19.84 -19.02
N ILE A 271 -5.42 20.11 -20.04
CA ILE A 271 -4.98 20.80 -21.24
C ILE A 271 -5.51 22.23 -21.20
N TYR A 272 -4.62 23.19 -21.14
CA TYR A 272 -4.92 24.61 -21.07
C TYR A 272 -4.89 25.22 -22.48
N PHE A 273 -5.94 25.96 -22.81
CA PHE A 273 -6.07 26.66 -24.08
C PHE A 273 -5.81 28.17 -23.93
N ASN A 274 -5.44 28.82 -25.04
CA ASN A 274 -5.12 30.26 -25.07
C ASN A 274 -6.32 31.18 -24.71
N ASN A 275 -7.54 30.66 -24.74
CA ASN A 275 -8.77 31.38 -24.36
C ASN A 275 -9.15 31.17 -22.87
N GLY A 276 -8.36 30.40 -22.10
CA GLY A 276 -8.61 30.09 -20.70
C GLY A 276 -9.46 28.84 -20.44
N GLU A 277 -9.93 28.16 -21.50
CA GLU A 277 -10.61 26.88 -21.39
C GLU A 277 -9.64 25.78 -20.92
N ILE A 278 -10.17 24.80 -20.19
CA ILE A 278 -9.40 23.63 -19.70
C ILE A 278 -10.18 22.37 -20.07
N LEU A 279 -9.52 21.46 -20.78
CA LEU A 279 -10.04 20.12 -21.03
C LEU A 279 -9.24 19.09 -20.22
N ILE A 280 -9.90 18.00 -19.82
CA ILE A 280 -9.36 17.02 -18.88
C ILE A 280 -9.32 15.64 -19.53
N CYS A 281 -8.20 14.92 -19.32
CA CYS A 281 -8.10 13.50 -19.55
C CYS A 281 -7.77 12.78 -18.23
N SER A 282 -8.54 11.77 -17.89
CA SER A 282 -8.36 10.95 -16.69
C SER A 282 -8.57 9.46 -16.99
N GLY A 283 -8.42 8.59 -15.98
CA GLY A 283 -8.69 7.18 -16.10
C GLY A 283 -7.67 6.41 -16.96
N TYR A 284 -8.13 5.42 -17.71
CA TYR A 284 -7.27 4.47 -18.42
C TYR A 284 -6.26 5.11 -19.38
N GLN A 285 -6.68 6.09 -20.19
CA GLN A 285 -5.80 6.73 -21.17
C GLN A 285 -4.74 7.59 -20.51
N ALA A 286 -5.08 8.35 -19.48
CA ALA A 286 -4.11 9.13 -18.73
C ALA A 286 -3.06 8.23 -18.04
N ARG A 287 -3.44 7.03 -17.59
CA ARG A 287 -2.52 6.01 -17.07
C ARG A 287 -1.55 5.47 -18.12
N GLN A 288 -1.99 5.36 -19.38
CA GLN A 288 -1.20 4.85 -20.50
C GLN A 288 -0.26 5.91 -21.12
N LEU A 289 -0.26 7.14 -20.60
CA LEU A 289 0.56 8.22 -21.12
C LEU A 289 2.05 7.85 -21.07
N GLU A 290 2.69 7.86 -22.24
CA GLU A 290 4.12 7.58 -22.39
C GLU A 290 4.94 8.81 -22.02
N LEU A 291 5.66 8.71 -20.90
CA LEU A 291 6.53 9.79 -20.39
C LEU A 291 8.04 9.49 -20.55
N PHE A 292 8.38 8.30 -21.06
CA PHE A 292 9.76 7.83 -21.17
C PHE A 292 10.22 7.57 -22.60
N LYS A 293 9.33 7.70 -23.58
CA LYS A 293 9.65 7.48 -24.99
C LYS A 293 9.27 8.69 -25.81
N THR A 294 10.11 9.02 -26.77
CA THR A 294 9.85 10.05 -27.79
C THR A 294 8.76 9.60 -28.75
N LYS A 295 7.57 9.30 -28.24
CA LYS A 295 6.41 8.86 -29.02
C LYS A 295 5.25 9.78 -28.74
N GLU A 296 4.54 10.18 -29.80
CA GLU A 296 3.28 10.89 -29.65
C GLU A 296 2.25 10.02 -28.93
N SER A 297 1.60 10.59 -27.92
CA SER A 297 0.48 10.01 -27.21
C SER A 297 -0.80 10.72 -27.61
N SER A 298 -1.87 9.94 -27.76
CA SER A 298 -3.21 10.43 -28.09
C SER A 298 -4.11 10.31 -26.89
N LEU A 299 -4.72 11.41 -26.47
CA LEU A 299 -5.56 11.50 -25.28
C LEU A 299 -6.96 12.01 -25.65
N ASN A 300 -7.99 11.27 -25.27
CA ASN A 300 -9.36 11.78 -25.31
C ASN A 300 -9.55 12.79 -24.18
N VAL A 301 -10.07 13.95 -24.49
CA VAL A 301 -10.28 15.03 -23.54
C VAL A 301 -11.77 15.33 -23.38
N TYR A 302 -12.13 15.70 -22.16
CA TYR A 302 -13.50 15.93 -21.73
C TYR A 302 -13.59 17.32 -21.10
N ASP A 303 -14.78 17.90 -21.14
CA ASP A 303 -15.07 19.16 -20.48
C ASP A 303 -15.35 19.00 -18.97
N ALA A 304 -15.69 20.09 -18.30
CA ALA A 304 -16.03 20.09 -16.88
C ALA A 304 -17.32 19.32 -16.52
N ASN A 305 -18.16 19.01 -17.50
CA ASN A 305 -19.38 18.21 -17.36
C ASN A 305 -19.17 16.73 -17.75
N GLU A 306 -17.91 16.33 -17.99
CA GLU A 306 -17.53 15.00 -18.47
C GLU A 306 -18.05 14.66 -19.88
N GLU A 307 -18.40 15.69 -20.69
CA GLU A 307 -18.74 15.49 -22.08
C GLU A 307 -17.48 15.41 -22.93
N TYR A 308 -17.45 14.44 -23.87
CA TYR A 308 -16.31 14.26 -24.78
C TYR A 308 -16.11 15.48 -25.67
N ALA A 309 -14.97 16.10 -25.61
CA ALA A 309 -14.67 17.33 -26.31
C ALA A 309 -13.75 17.14 -27.55
N GLY A 310 -13.03 16.01 -27.61
CA GLY A 310 -12.15 15.71 -28.73
C GLY A 310 -10.90 14.95 -28.32
N ASN A 311 -9.86 15.07 -29.16
CA ASN A 311 -8.59 14.37 -28.99
C ASN A 311 -7.40 15.32 -29.01
N ILE A 312 -6.44 15.10 -28.11
CA ILE A 312 -5.14 15.80 -28.05
C ILE A 312 -4.02 14.82 -28.39
N ILE A 313 -3.12 15.24 -29.26
CA ILE A 313 -1.90 14.51 -29.59
C ILE A 313 -0.69 15.36 -29.20
N GLY A 314 0.27 14.77 -28.48
CA GLY A 314 1.50 15.43 -28.07
C GLY A 314 2.59 14.44 -27.68
N ASN A 315 3.85 14.92 -27.62
CA ASN A 315 4.99 14.14 -27.15
C ASN A 315 5.36 14.53 -25.72
N PHE A 316 4.69 13.92 -24.76
CA PHE A 316 4.82 14.29 -23.35
C PHE A 316 6.15 13.83 -22.69
N TYR A 317 7.05 13.21 -23.44
CA TYR A 317 8.40 12.86 -22.97
C TYR A 317 9.17 14.09 -22.46
N GLU A 318 8.95 15.25 -23.08
CA GLU A 318 9.61 16.52 -22.74
C GLU A 318 8.97 17.25 -21.56
N ALA A 319 7.97 16.66 -20.90
CA ALA A 319 7.33 17.27 -19.74
C ALA A 319 8.34 17.41 -18.58
N THR A 320 8.41 18.62 -18.02
CA THR A 320 9.30 18.98 -16.91
C THR A 320 8.51 19.15 -15.61
N TYR A 321 9.15 18.85 -14.49
CA TYR A 321 8.51 19.00 -13.18
C TYR A 321 8.46 20.47 -12.75
N ASP A 322 7.28 20.94 -12.35
CA ASP A 322 7.07 22.24 -11.69
C ASP A 322 6.82 22.06 -10.19
N VAL A 323 7.68 22.72 -9.39
CA VAL A 323 7.67 22.60 -7.92
C VAL A 323 6.45 23.28 -7.29
N ASN A 324 5.97 24.39 -7.91
CA ASN A 324 4.87 25.18 -7.34
C ASN A 324 3.53 24.47 -7.50
N ASP A 325 3.30 23.91 -8.68
CA ASP A 325 2.05 23.20 -9.00
C ASP A 325 2.10 21.70 -8.65
N ASP A 326 3.28 21.20 -8.24
CA ASP A 326 3.53 19.77 -7.93
C ASP A 326 3.07 18.81 -9.03
N CYS A 327 3.34 19.18 -10.29
CA CYS A 327 2.94 18.43 -11.46
C CYS A 327 4.03 18.45 -12.56
N LEU A 328 3.86 17.64 -13.60
CA LEU A 328 4.67 17.75 -14.83
C LEU A 328 3.98 18.72 -15.78
N ILE A 329 4.73 19.68 -16.32
CA ILE A 329 4.24 20.64 -17.33
C ILE A 329 4.88 20.33 -18.69
N TYR A 330 4.04 20.20 -19.71
CA TYR A 330 4.43 20.08 -21.09
C TYR A 330 4.01 21.34 -21.87
N LYS A 331 4.97 22.01 -22.50
CA LYS A 331 4.78 23.22 -23.31
C LYS A 331 5.19 23.02 -24.77
N GLY A 332 5.35 21.78 -25.20
CA GLY A 332 5.64 21.43 -26.57
C GLY A 332 4.42 21.52 -27.50
N GLU A 333 4.59 21.04 -28.72
CA GLU A 333 3.51 21.05 -29.71
C GLU A 333 2.37 20.14 -29.30
N LEU A 334 1.16 20.70 -29.17
CA LEU A 334 -0.08 19.98 -28.90
C LEU A 334 -1.02 20.15 -30.11
N LYS A 335 -1.46 19.04 -30.67
CA LYS A 335 -2.44 18.99 -31.77
C LYS A 335 -3.79 18.64 -31.25
N TYR A 336 -4.75 19.54 -31.34
CA TYR A 336 -6.12 19.32 -30.91
C TYR A 336 -7.05 19.04 -32.10
N SER A 337 -7.86 18.02 -31.97
CA SER A 337 -8.90 17.66 -32.93
C SER A 337 -10.26 17.66 -32.20
N PRO A 338 -11.08 18.73 -32.34
CA PRO A 338 -12.38 18.82 -31.70
C PRO A 338 -13.34 17.77 -32.24
N ASP A 339 -14.18 17.22 -31.36
CA ASP A 339 -15.28 16.35 -31.78
C ASP A 339 -16.41 17.17 -32.38
N ARG A 340 -16.93 16.75 -33.55
CA ARG A 340 -17.96 17.46 -34.30
C ARG A 340 -19.32 17.51 -33.62
N ASP A 341 -19.58 16.53 -32.78
CA ASP A 341 -20.85 16.40 -32.03
C ASP A 341 -20.78 17.08 -30.66
N SER A 342 -19.60 17.60 -30.27
CA SER A 342 -19.38 18.29 -29.01
C SER A 342 -19.99 19.70 -29.03
N SER A 343 -20.56 20.12 -27.89
CA SER A 343 -21.01 21.50 -27.66
C SER A 343 -19.89 22.53 -27.85
N PHE A 344 -18.63 22.10 -27.74
CA PHE A 344 -17.43 22.92 -27.91
C PHE A 344 -16.95 23.04 -29.36
N TYR A 345 -17.48 22.24 -30.32
CA TYR A 345 -16.99 22.22 -31.68
C TYR A 345 -16.95 23.60 -32.32
N GLU A 346 -18.02 24.39 -32.18
CA GLU A 346 -18.11 25.73 -32.75
C GLU A 346 -17.10 26.71 -32.15
N THR A 347 -16.75 26.51 -30.87
CA THR A 347 -15.75 27.32 -30.17
C THR A 347 -14.34 27.01 -30.65
N PHE A 348 -14.01 25.74 -30.84
CA PHE A 348 -12.65 25.29 -31.19
C PHE A 348 -12.41 25.09 -32.68
N LYS A 349 -13.42 25.12 -33.50
CA LYS A 349 -13.28 25.01 -34.98
C LYS A 349 -12.52 26.19 -35.59
N ASN A 350 -12.35 27.27 -34.87
CA ASN A 350 -11.62 28.43 -35.27
C ASN A 350 -10.13 28.29 -34.92
N ASP A 351 -9.21 28.28 -35.87
CA ASP A 351 -7.74 28.13 -35.71
C ASP A 351 -7.10 29.13 -34.73
N LYS A 352 -7.88 30.08 -34.19
CA LYS A 352 -7.42 31.03 -33.19
C LYS A 352 -7.39 30.48 -31.78
N ILE A 353 -8.06 29.35 -31.52
CA ILE A 353 -8.11 28.68 -30.20
C ILE A 353 -7.28 27.42 -30.31
N TYR A 354 -6.20 27.37 -29.55
CA TYR A 354 -5.25 26.27 -29.56
C TYR A 354 -4.74 25.95 -28.15
N PRO A 355 -4.35 24.69 -27.88
CA PRO A 355 -3.76 24.31 -26.60
C PRO A 355 -2.37 24.95 -26.44
N VAL A 356 -2.07 25.46 -25.24
CA VAL A 356 -0.81 26.15 -24.91
C VAL A 356 0.09 25.33 -24.01
N GLU A 357 -0.50 24.56 -23.07
CA GLU A 357 0.23 23.70 -22.18
C GLU A 357 -0.62 22.53 -21.68
N ALA A 358 0.05 21.47 -21.25
CA ALA A 358 -0.58 20.38 -20.52
C ALA A 358 0.06 20.25 -19.15
N LYS A 359 -0.76 20.13 -18.10
CA LYS A 359 -0.34 19.79 -16.73
C LYS A 359 -0.72 18.35 -16.41
N ILE A 360 0.25 17.56 -15.98
CA ILE A 360 0.08 16.13 -15.70
C ILE A 360 0.25 15.94 -14.21
N TYR A 361 -0.86 15.69 -13.52
CA TYR A 361 -0.90 15.39 -12.11
C TYR A 361 -0.81 13.90 -11.90
N SER A 362 0.05 13.48 -10.96
CA SER A 362 0.08 12.10 -10.47
C SER A 362 -0.85 12.01 -9.26
N GLU A 363 -2.03 11.42 -9.48
CA GLU A 363 -2.97 11.17 -8.40
C GLU A 363 -2.56 9.90 -7.68
N TYR A 364 -2.08 10.06 -6.45
CA TYR A 364 -2.00 8.93 -5.54
C TYR A 364 -3.42 8.63 -5.10
N ASN A 365 -3.91 7.41 -5.38
CA ASN A 365 -5.25 6.98 -4.99
C ASN A 365 -5.50 7.30 -3.51
N SER A 366 -5.94 8.51 -3.22
CA SER A 366 -6.57 8.81 -1.95
C SER A 366 -7.98 8.22 -2.04
N VAL A 367 -8.38 7.49 -1.02
CA VAL A 367 -9.74 6.94 -0.85
C VAL A 367 -10.84 7.98 -1.11
N ALA A 368 -10.50 9.26 -1.01
CA ALA A 368 -11.38 10.38 -1.31
C ALA A 368 -11.72 10.52 -2.81
N SER A 369 -10.87 10.03 -3.73
CA SER A 369 -11.16 10.09 -5.18
C SER A 369 -12.11 8.97 -5.65
N GLU A 370 -12.08 7.80 -5.00
CA GLU A 370 -13.02 6.71 -5.30
C GLU A 370 -14.44 6.96 -4.71
N TYR A 371 -14.53 7.80 -3.68
CA TYR A 371 -15.78 8.22 -3.03
C TYR A 371 -15.95 9.74 -3.13
N SER A 372 -15.73 10.33 -4.31
CA SER A 372 -16.16 11.69 -4.57
C SER A 372 -17.70 11.72 -4.63
N PHE A 373 -18.33 11.63 -3.47
CA PHE A 373 -19.66 12.17 -3.31
C PHE A 373 -19.54 13.65 -3.67
N GLY A 374 -20.25 14.09 -4.70
CA GLY A 374 -20.22 15.45 -5.25
C GLY A 374 -20.51 16.56 -4.23
N TYR A 375 -19.63 16.71 -3.28
CA TYR A 375 -19.52 17.88 -2.44
C TYR A 375 -18.57 18.86 -3.12
N ASN A 376 -19.14 19.71 -3.97
CA ASN A 376 -18.52 20.95 -4.38
C ASN A 376 -18.04 21.69 -3.11
N ARG A 377 -16.73 21.72 -2.88
CA ARG A 377 -16.15 22.74 -2.00
C ARG A 377 -16.31 24.08 -2.72
N ARG A 378 -17.26 24.87 -2.26
CA ARG A 378 -17.29 26.33 -2.49
C ARG A 378 -16.18 26.99 -1.69
#